data_3593b12bcf206a7cfa2b678b36953b34
#
_entry.id   3593b12bcf206a7cfa2b678b36953b34
#
_cell.length_a   1.000
_cell.length_b   1.000
_cell.length_c   1.000
_cell.angle_alpha   90.00
_cell.angle_beta   90.00
_cell.angle_gamma   90.00
#
_symmetry.space_group_name_H-M   'P 1'
#
loop_
_entity.id
_entity.type
_entity.pdbx_description
1 polymer ?
#
loop_
_entity_poly.entity_id
_entity_poly.type
_entity_poly.pdbx_seq_one_letter_code
_entity_poly.pdbx_strand_id
1 'polypeptide(L)'
;MFLFSKKLIKDSLATGKAPEEKLQLIHWGPDLAFYDHILQVMPDRKPEGFISTGKENRDVNTMLQAFCATEQQLDLYIAPTNGSVNYQQIIESFCLPDSVQVHYTDGVIPYLLAQKVARKSCVVICCMDFPYTVGLTTLVEAFALGIPVICSRNPNFEMDIDKEEIGITVAYNDVEGWINAIHRIADHPEEAQKMGANARKLAEKRFNLEIFSHEIAESLLKYLRCPLKT
;
A
#
# COMPACT_ATOMS: atom_id res chain seq x y z
N MET A 1 -8.36 21.81 3.14
CA MET A 1 -8.01 20.68 2.26
C MET A 1 -7.14 19.71 3.04
N PHE A 2 -7.48 18.43 3.05
CA PHE A 2 -6.72 17.38 3.72
C PHE A 2 -5.72 16.75 2.75
N LEU A 3 -4.48 16.55 3.21
CA LEU A 3 -3.39 15.96 2.44
C LEU A 3 -2.69 14.88 3.27
N PHE A 4 -2.17 13.85 2.60
CA PHE A 4 -1.64 12.65 3.24
C PHE A 4 -0.12 12.65 3.44
N SER A 5 0.56 13.75 3.08
CA SER A 5 1.99 13.91 3.38
C SER A 5 2.41 15.38 3.39
N LYS A 6 3.50 15.66 4.11
CA LYS A 6 4.14 16.99 4.15
C LYS A 6 4.64 17.42 2.78
N LYS A 7 5.08 16.46 1.94
CA LYS A 7 5.49 16.75 0.56
C LYS A 7 4.31 17.31 -0.25
N LEU A 8 3.13 16.67 -0.17
CA LEU A 8 1.93 17.15 -0.87
C LEU A 8 1.49 18.54 -0.38
N ILE A 9 1.67 18.85 0.92
CA ILE A 9 1.45 20.21 1.44
C ILE A 9 2.42 21.19 0.78
N LYS A 10 3.72 20.86 0.79
CA LYS A 10 4.75 21.71 0.18
C LYS A 10 4.48 21.94 -1.32
N ASP A 11 4.15 20.90 -2.05
CA ASP A 11 3.84 20.97 -3.48
C ASP A 11 2.58 21.83 -3.73
N SER A 12 1.55 21.70 -2.88
CA SER A 12 0.33 22.51 -2.96
C SER A 12 0.60 23.98 -2.71
N LEU A 13 1.42 24.32 -1.72
CA LEU A 13 1.85 25.70 -1.43
C LEU A 13 2.61 26.30 -2.60
N ALA A 14 3.49 25.51 -3.25
CA ALA A 14 4.27 25.96 -4.39
C ALA A 14 3.40 26.34 -5.60
N THR A 15 2.17 25.82 -5.70
CA THR A 15 1.23 26.21 -6.77
C THR A 15 0.61 27.61 -6.55
N GLY A 16 0.67 28.16 -5.34
CA GLY A 16 0.01 29.40 -4.94
C GLY A 16 -1.53 29.35 -4.93
N LYS A 17 -2.13 28.17 -5.16
CA LYS A 17 -3.61 28.01 -5.28
C LYS A 17 -4.32 27.88 -3.93
N ALA A 18 -3.62 27.46 -2.89
CA ALA A 18 -4.18 27.29 -1.56
C ALA A 18 -3.24 27.93 -0.51
N PRO A 19 -3.76 28.76 0.39
CA PRO A 19 -2.98 29.32 1.49
C PRO A 19 -2.74 28.25 2.57
N GLU A 20 -1.64 28.38 3.31
CA GLU A 20 -1.17 27.38 4.28
C GLU A 20 -2.21 27.03 5.33
N GLU A 21 -2.95 28.01 5.84
CA GLU A 21 -3.98 27.81 6.85
C GLU A 21 -5.16 26.93 6.40
N LYS A 22 -5.31 26.70 5.08
CA LYS A 22 -6.33 25.80 4.51
C LYS A 22 -5.80 24.40 4.22
N LEU A 23 -4.52 24.14 4.42
CA LEU A 23 -3.90 22.83 4.21
C LEU A 23 -3.73 22.12 5.56
N GLN A 24 -4.13 20.86 5.63
CA GLN A 24 -4.03 20.06 6.84
C GLN A 24 -3.45 18.69 6.50
N LEU A 25 -2.39 18.31 7.21
CA LEU A 25 -1.88 16.93 7.18
C LEU A 25 -2.83 16.05 7.97
N ILE A 26 -3.19 14.89 7.40
CA ILE A 26 -3.93 13.83 8.08
C ILE A 26 -3.32 12.47 7.73
N HIS A 27 -3.44 11.52 8.64
CA HIS A 27 -2.88 10.18 8.49
C HIS A 27 -3.99 9.18 8.18
N TRP A 28 -4.13 8.84 6.89
CA TRP A 28 -5.08 7.81 6.48
C TRP A 28 -4.73 6.46 7.11
N GLY A 29 -5.75 5.77 7.63
CA GLY A 29 -5.58 4.43 8.16
C GLY A 29 -6.90 3.65 8.24
N PRO A 30 -6.83 2.31 8.18
CA PRO A 30 -7.97 1.43 8.22
C PRO A 30 -8.50 1.20 9.64
N ASP A 31 -9.69 0.60 9.74
CA ASP A 31 -10.25 0.10 10.99
C ASP A 31 -9.46 -1.13 11.48
N LEU A 32 -8.67 -0.97 12.52
CA LEU A 32 -7.86 -2.06 13.08
C LEU A 32 -8.72 -3.20 13.63
N ALA A 33 -9.90 -2.91 14.19
CA ALA A 33 -10.79 -3.94 14.73
C ALA A 33 -11.27 -4.90 13.62
N PHE A 34 -11.51 -4.39 12.41
CA PHE A 34 -11.83 -5.22 11.25
C PHE A 34 -10.68 -6.20 10.94
N TYR A 35 -9.44 -5.72 10.90
CA TYR A 35 -8.27 -6.56 10.58
C TYR A 35 -7.92 -7.50 11.72
N ASP A 36 -8.11 -7.10 12.98
CA ASP A 36 -7.95 -7.99 14.14
C ASP A 36 -8.96 -9.15 14.11
N HIS A 37 -10.19 -8.88 13.71
CA HIS A 37 -11.18 -9.93 13.49
C HIS A 37 -10.74 -10.91 12.39
N ILE A 38 -10.19 -10.42 11.27
CA ILE A 38 -9.64 -11.29 10.22
C ILE A 38 -8.56 -12.22 10.78
N LEU A 39 -7.64 -11.69 11.59
CA LEU A 39 -6.58 -12.48 12.20
C LEU A 39 -7.10 -13.49 13.22
N GLN A 40 -8.13 -13.13 14.01
CA GLN A 40 -8.75 -14.00 15.01
C GLN A 40 -9.48 -15.20 14.40
N VAL A 41 -10.14 -15.04 13.25
CA VAL A 41 -10.83 -16.14 12.56
C VAL A 41 -9.88 -17.05 11.77
N MET A 42 -8.58 -16.76 11.78
CA MET A 42 -7.54 -17.50 11.07
C MET A 42 -6.31 -17.77 11.94
N PRO A 43 -6.46 -18.40 13.12
CA PRO A 43 -5.35 -18.55 14.08
C PRO A 43 -4.21 -19.42 13.55
N ASP A 44 -4.53 -20.42 12.73
CA ASP A 44 -3.57 -21.39 12.19
C ASP A 44 -3.03 -21.01 10.80
N ARG A 45 -3.17 -19.72 10.39
CA ARG A 45 -2.67 -19.29 9.09
C ARG A 45 -1.16 -19.47 8.99
N LYS A 46 -0.71 -20.00 7.88
CA LYS A 46 0.70 -20.06 7.51
C LYS A 46 0.93 -19.10 6.35
N PRO A 47 1.52 -17.94 6.58
CA PRO A 47 1.78 -16.98 5.52
C PRO A 47 2.80 -17.52 4.52
N GLU A 48 2.47 -17.48 3.23
CA GLU A 48 3.36 -17.92 2.14
C GLU A 48 3.14 -17.10 0.87
N GLY A 49 4.21 -16.92 0.10
CA GLY A 49 4.17 -16.21 -1.17
C GLY A 49 3.80 -14.73 -1.04
N PHE A 50 3.52 -14.13 -2.17
CA PHE A 50 3.30 -12.70 -2.34
C PHE A 50 1.89 -12.42 -2.84
N ILE A 51 1.39 -11.22 -2.59
CA ILE A 51 0.12 -10.75 -3.13
C ILE A 51 0.24 -9.30 -3.57
N SER A 52 -0.33 -8.98 -4.73
CA SER A 52 -0.54 -7.61 -5.17
C SER A 52 -2.03 -7.33 -5.32
N THR A 53 -2.48 -6.23 -4.74
CA THR A 53 -3.87 -5.77 -4.83
C THR A 53 -3.92 -4.31 -5.24
N GLY A 54 -5.10 -3.84 -5.70
CA GLY A 54 -5.34 -2.45 -6.02
C GLY A 54 -5.56 -2.23 -7.52
N LYS A 55 -6.13 -1.07 -7.83
CA LYS A 55 -6.67 -0.80 -9.17
C LYS A 55 -5.87 0.25 -9.94
N GLU A 56 -5.33 1.26 -9.24
CA GLU A 56 -4.86 2.48 -9.90
C GLU A 56 -3.34 2.51 -10.05
N ASN A 57 -2.89 2.90 -11.24
CA ASN A 57 -1.50 3.23 -11.55
C ASN A 57 -0.50 2.14 -11.12
N ARG A 58 -0.86 0.86 -11.32
CA ARG A 58 0.04 -0.27 -11.10
C ARG A 58 1.00 -0.42 -12.27
N ASP A 59 2.29 -0.58 -11.98
CA ASP A 59 3.30 -0.98 -12.96
C ASP A 59 3.34 -2.52 -13.02
N VAL A 60 2.36 -3.08 -13.71
CA VAL A 60 2.21 -4.53 -13.88
C VAL A 60 3.36 -5.10 -14.70
N ASN A 61 3.89 -4.33 -15.66
CA ASN A 61 4.97 -4.77 -16.53
C ASN A 61 6.26 -5.05 -15.73
N THR A 62 6.72 -4.08 -14.93
CA THR A 62 7.90 -4.25 -14.07
C THR A 62 7.70 -5.36 -13.04
N MET A 63 6.52 -5.42 -12.42
CA MET A 63 6.20 -6.45 -11.43
C MET A 63 6.25 -7.86 -12.04
N LEU A 64 5.60 -8.08 -13.18
CA LEU A 64 5.58 -9.40 -13.82
C LEU A 64 6.96 -9.82 -14.33
N GLN A 65 7.76 -8.90 -14.88
CA GLN A 65 9.14 -9.21 -15.24
C GLN A 65 9.93 -9.76 -14.05
N ALA A 66 9.81 -9.13 -12.87
CA ALA A 66 10.51 -9.59 -11.68
C ALA A 66 10.00 -10.95 -11.19
N PHE A 67 8.67 -11.17 -11.14
CA PHE A 67 8.13 -12.45 -10.67
C PHE A 67 8.37 -13.60 -11.64
N CYS A 68 8.36 -13.36 -12.95
CA CYS A 68 8.74 -14.38 -13.92
C CYS A 68 10.21 -14.81 -13.78
N ALA A 69 11.09 -13.92 -13.30
CA ALA A 69 12.52 -14.22 -13.11
C ALA A 69 12.80 -14.92 -11.78
N THR A 70 11.95 -14.76 -10.76
CA THR A 70 12.21 -15.26 -9.39
C THR A 70 11.52 -16.60 -9.10
N GLU A 71 10.57 -17.02 -9.93
CA GLU A 71 9.71 -18.21 -9.71
C GLU A 71 8.96 -18.20 -8.36
N GLN A 72 8.92 -17.06 -7.68
CA GLN A 72 8.19 -16.91 -6.42
C GLN A 72 6.67 -16.82 -6.66
N GLN A 73 5.90 -17.34 -5.70
CA GLN A 73 4.43 -17.35 -5.82
C GLN A 73 3.87 -15.93 -5.69
N LEU A 74 3.09 -15.51 -6.69
CA LEU A 74 2.36 -14.25 -6.69
C LEU A 74 0.88 -14.46 -6.97
N ASP A 75 0.02 -13.98 -6.09
CA ASP A 75 -1.40 -13.74 -6.38
C ASP A 75 -1.62 -12.27 -6.78
N LEU A 76 -1.96 -12.03 -8.03
CA LEU A 76 -2.25 -10.69 -8.55
C LEU A 76 -3.76 -10.47 -8.67
N TYR A 77 -4.33 -9.65 -7.79
CA TYR A 77 -5.73 -9.19 -7.84
C TYR A 77 -5.80 -7.82 -8.50
N ILE A 78 -6.35 -7.75 -9.71
CA ILE A 78 -6.36 -6.52 -10.50
C ILE A 78 -7.63 -6.41 -11.35
N ALA A 79 -8.10 -5.18 -11.59
CA ALA A 79 -9.15 -4.95 -12.59
C ALA A 79 -8.57 -5.15 -14.01
N PRO A 80 -9.36 -5.64 -14.99
CA PRO A 80 -8.88 -5.78 -16.36
C PRO A 80 -8.40 -4.47 -16.98
N THR A 81 -9.06 -3.37 -16.62
CA THR A 81 -8.75 -2.02 -17.08
C THR A 81 -8.86 -1.00 -15.95
N ASN A 82 -8.10 0.09 -16.04
CA ASN A 82 -8.27 1.26 -15.19
C ASN A 82 -7.95 2.53 -15.98
N GLY A 83 -8.95 3.38 -16.18
CA GLY A 83 -8.81 4.54 -17.05
C GLY A 83 -8.41 4.14 -18.47
N SER A 84 -7.31 4.67 -18.96
CA SER A 84 -6.75 4.35 -20.28
C SER A 84 -5.82 3.12 -20.28
N VAL A 85 -5.53 2.53 -19.11
CA VAL A 85 -4.62 1.38 -18.99
C VAL A 85 -5.40 0.08 -19.13
N ASN A 86 -5.01 -0.76 -20.08
CA ASN A 86 -5.53 -2.11 -20.25
C ASN A 86 -4.55 -3.12 -19.64
N TYR A 87 -4.76 -3.44 -18.36
CA TYR A 87 -3.92 -4.39 -17.64
C TYR A 87 -4.03 -5.81 -18.18
N GLN A 88 -5.21 -6.20 -18.64
CA GLN A 88 -5.40 -7.52 -19.23
C GLN A 88 -4.51 -7.71 -20.46
N GLN A 89 -4.47 -6.74 -21.37
CA GLN A 89 -3.62 -6.80 -22.55
C GLN A 89 -2.12 -6.87 -22.18
N ILE A 90 -1.69 -6.12 -21.16
CA ILE A 90 -0.32 -6.19 -20.67
C ILE A 90 -0.02 -7.60 -20.14
N ILE A 91 -0.88 -8.15 -19.30
CA ILE A 91 -0.70 -9.47 -18.69
C ILE A 91 -0.68 -10.57 -19.76
N GLU A 92 -1.57 -10.53 -20.72
CA GLU A 92 -1.65 -11.49 -21.85
C GLU A 92 -0.42 -11.46 -22.76
N SER A 93 0.40 -10.40 -22.71
CA SER A 93 1.67 -10.33 -23.45
C SER A 93 2.81 -11.12 -22.80
N PHE A 94 2.62 -11.60 -21.55
CA PHE A 94 3.59 -12.41 -20.84
C PHE A 94 3.30 -13.91 -20.96
N CYS A 95 4.36 -14.73 -21.04
CA CYS A 95 4.28 -16.16 -20.77
C CYS A 95 4.46 -16.37 -19.28
N LEU A 96 3.36 -16.33 -18.51
CA LEU A 96 3.41 -16.43 -17.06
C LEU A 96 3.73 -17.84 -16.59
N PRO A 97 4.64 -18.02 -15.60
CA PRO A 97 4.85 -19.30 -14.95
C PRO A 97 3.66 -19.67 -14.05
N ASP A 98 3.53 -20.95 -13.70
CA ASP A 98 2.47 -21.45 -12.80
C ASP A 98 2.49 -20.79 -11.41
N SER A 99 3.63 -20.24 -11.00
CA SER A 99 3.79 -19.49 -9.73
C SER A 99 3.08 -18.15 -9.73
N VAL A 100 2.68 -17.59 -10.88
CA VAL A 100 1.96 -16.32 -10.99
C VAL A 100 0.50 -16.56 -11.32
N GLN A 101 -0.38 -16.31 -10.36
CA GLN A 101 -1.82 -16.45 -10.50
C GLN A 101 -2.50 -15.08 -10.64
N VAL A 102 -3.22 -14.88 -11.74
CA VAL A 102 -3.94 -13.62 -12.01
C VAL A 102 -5.42 -13.80 -11.72
N HIS A 103 -5.95 -12.90 -10.88
CA HIS A 103 -7.36 -12.85 -10.50
C HIS A 103 -7.96 -11.53 -10.96
N TYR A 104 -8.68 -11.53 -12.07
CA TYR A 104 -9.40 -10.34 -12.51
C TYR A 104 -10.60 -10.07 -11.62
N THR A 105 -10.72 -8.83 -11.15
CA THR A 105 -11.72 -8.45 -10.16
C THR A 105 -12.53 -7.25 -10.63
N ASP A 106 -13.83 -7.46 -10.85
CA ASP A 106 -14.81 -6.37 -11.02
C ASP A 106 -15.42 -5.90 -9.68
N GLY A 107 -14.89 -6.41 -8.59
CA GLY A 107 -15.33 -6.14 -7.22
C GLY A 107 -15.14 -7.36 -6.34
N VAL A 108 -14.03 -7.40 -5.58
CA VAL A 108 -13.82 -8.42 -4.54
C VAL A 108 -14.51 -7.95 -3.27
N ILE A 109 -15.19 -8.85 -2.56
CA ILE A 109 -15.70 -8.58 -1.22
C ILE A 109 -14.51 -8.28 -0.31
N PRO A 110 -14.43 -7.09 0.32
CA PRO A 110 -13.25 -6.66 1.08
C PRO A 110 -12.84 -7.65 2.15
N TYR A 111 -13.80 -8.27 2.83
CA TYR A 111 -13.55 -9.29 3.85
C TYR A 111 -12.79 -10.51 3.31
N LEU A 112 -13.21 -11.04 2.16
CA LEU A 112 -12.55 -12.19 1.54
C LEU A 112 -11.16 -11.84 1.02
N LEU A 113 -10.98 -10.62 0.48
CA LEU A 113 -9.67 -10.16 0.03
C LEU A 113 -8.72 -9.99 1.21
N ALA A 114 -9.17 -9.40 2.32
CA ALA A 114 -8.37 -9.25 3.53
C ALA A 114 -7.91 -10.62 4.10
N GLN A 115 -8.76 -11.65 4.06
CA GLN A 115 -8.38 -13.01 4.42
C GLN A 115 -7.30 -13.61 3.50
N LYS A 116 -7.37 -13.33 2.18
CA LYS A 116 -6.34 -13.75 1.23
C LYS A 116 -5.02 -13.03 1.50
N VAL A 117 -5.05 -11.72 1.71
CA VAL A 117 -3.87 -10.94 2.09
C VAL A 117 -3.26 -11.46 3.39
N ALA A 118 -4.08 -11.75 4.41
CA ALA A 118 -3.60 -12.26 5.71
C ALA A 118 -2.85 -13.61 5.64
N ARG A 119 -2.99 -14.37 4.53
CA ARG A 119 -2.27 -15.63 4.28
C ARG A 119 -0.93 -15.44 3.56
N LYS A 120 -0.53 -14.22 3.27
CA LYS A 120 0.67 -13.93 2.47
C LYS A 120 1.82 -13.42 3.33
N SER A 121 3.03 -13.77 2.89
CA SER A 121 4.26 -13.35 3.55
C SER A 121 4.58 -11.89 3.27
N CYS A 122 4.13 -11.35 2.15
CA CYS A 122 4.42 -9.97 1.76
C CYS A 122 3.37 -9.41 0.80
N VAL A 123 3.08 -8.11 0.93
CA VAL A 123 2.25 -7.35 0.00
C VAL A 123 3.13 -6.56 -0.97
N VAL A 124 2.86 -6.70 -2.27
CA VAL A 124 3.60 -6.05 -3.36
C VAL A 124 2.81 -4.87 -3.90
N ILE A 125 3.42 -3.68 -3.89
CA ILE A 125 2.80 -2.42 -4.32
C ILE A 125 3.69 -1.78 -5.40
N CYS A 126 3.76 -2.43 -6.57
CA CYS A 126 4.48 -1.90 -7.72
C CYS A 126 3.62 -0.87 -8.46
N CYS A 127 4.01 0.39 -8.40
CA CYS A 127 3.27 1.51 -8.95
C CYS A 127 4.10 2.29 -9.96
N MET A 128 3.41 2.93 -10.91
CA MET A 128 4.01 3.95 -11.77
C MET A 128 4.37 5.21 -10.96
N ASP A 129 5.30 6.01 -11.46
CA ASP A 129 5.61 7.32 -10.88
C ASP A 129 4.44 8.30 -11.13
N PHE A 130 3.80 8.69 -10.04
CA PHE A 130 2.66 9.60 -10.06
C PHE A 130 2.78 10.65 -8.95
N PRO A 131 2.33 11.90 -9.16
CA PRO A 131 2.54 13.00 -8.22
C PRO A 131 1.59 12.96 -7.00
N TYR A 132 1.15 11.78 -6.55
CA TYR A 132 0.35 11.59 -5.35
C TYR A 132 0.59 10.23 -4.67
N THR A 133 -0.15 9.91 -3.62
CA THR A 133 0.05 8.73 -2.75
C THR A 133 -0.52 7.43 -3.32
N VAL A 134 -0.12 7.06 -4.56
CA VAL A 134 -0.56 5.80 -5.18
C VAL A 134 -0.14 4.62 -4.32
N GLY A 135 -1.08 3.73 -4.03
CA GLY A 135 -0.83 2.53 -3.23
C GLY A 135 -0.98 2.71 -1.71
N LEU A 136 -1.25 3.93 -1.21
CA LEU A 136 -1.35 4.20 0.23
C LEU A 136 -2.38 3.31 0.94
N THR A 137 -3.56 3.09 0.37
CA THR A 137 -4.60 2.25 0.97
C THR A 137 -4.11 0.82 1.17
N THR A 138 -3.55 0.20 0.12
CA THR A 138 -2.99 -1.16 0.20
C THR A 138 -1.84 -1.24 1.22
N LEU A 139 -1.02 -0.18 1.30
CA LEU A 139 0.10 -0.08 2.22
C LEU A 139 -0.37 -0.14 3.69
N VAL A 140 -1.30 0.72 4.08
CA VAL A 140 -1.78 0.79 5.47
C VAL A 140 -2.65 -0.41 5.86
N GLU A 141 -3.33 -1.05 4.90
CA GLU A 141 -4.03 -2.31 5.11
C GLU A 141 -3.06 -3.47 5.39
N ALA A 142 -1.93 -3.53 4.66
CA ALA A 142 -0.86 -4.49 4.96
C ALA A 142 -0.30 -4.27 6.38
N PHE A 143 -0.10 -3.01 6.78
CA PHE A 143 0.34 -2.68 8.13
C PHE A 143 -0.65 -3.14 9.20
N ALA A 144 -1.95 -2.95 8.98
CA ALA A 144 -3.00 -3.41 9.89
C ALA A 144 -2.98 -4.93 10.09
N LEU A 145 -2.60 -5.69 9.06
CA LEU A 145 -2.44 -7.14 9.13
C LEU A 145 -1.06 -7.59 9.68
N GLY A 146 -0.14 -6.67 9.93
CA GLY A 146 1.21 -7.00 10.36
C GLY A 146 2.02 -7.70 9.27
N ILE A 147 1.83 -7.32 8.00
CA ILE A 147 2.50 -7.92 6.84
C ILE A 147 3.48 -6.91 6.25
N PRO A 148 4.73 -7.29 6.00
CA PRO A 148 5.70 -6.41 5.34
C PRO A 148 5.32 -6.11 3.90
N VAL A 149 5.88 -5.05 3.36
CA VAL A 149 5.62 -4.64 1.98
C VAL A 149 6.89 -4.55 1.16
N ILE A 150 6.79 -4.83 -0.15
CA ILE A 150 7.73 -4.31 -1.14
C ILE A 150 6.96 -3.29 -1.97
N CYS A 151 7.43 -2.05 -2.03
CA CYS A 151 6.71 -1.00 -2.74
C CYS A 151 7.63 -0.10 -3.56
N SER A 152 7.08 0.49 -4.62
CA SER A 152 7.76 1.55 -5.36
C SER A 152 8.08 2.72 -4.43
N ARG A 153 9.29 3.29 -4.56
CA ARG A 153 9.75 4.43 -3.76
C ARG A 153 8.95 5.69 -4.10
N ASN A 154 7.81 5.85 -3.41
CA ASN A 154 6.94 7.00 -3.62
C ASN A 154 7.28 8.12 -2.63
N PRO A 155 7.82 9.27 -3.12
CA PRO A 155 8.19 10.39 -2.25
C PRO A 155 6.99 11.09 -1.59
N ASN A 156 5.77 10.74 -2.00
CA ASN A 156 4.54 11.28 -1.41
C ASN A 156 4.03 10.49 -0.21
N PHE A 157 4.66 9.37 0.17
CA PHE A 157 4.35 8.70 1.43
C PHE A 157 4.89 9.51 2.62
N GLU A 158 4.13 9.56 3.71
CA GLU A 158 4.53 10.25 4.95
C GLU A 158 5.43 9.38 5.83
N MET A 159 5.47 8.06 5.59
CA MET A 159 6.35 7.11 6.26
C MET A 159 7.57 6.78 5.41
N ASP A 160 8.68 6.49 6.06
CA ASP A 160 9.90 5.98 5.45
C ASP A 160 9.98 4.46 5.66
N ILE A 161 9.63 3.71 4.62
CA ILE A 161 9.48 2.25 4.67
C ILE A 161 10.77 1.55 5.11
N ASP A 162 11.91 1.96 4.55
CA ASP A 162 13.20 1.35 4.82
C ASP A 162 13.70 1.73 6.22
N LYS A 163 13.62 3.01 6.59
CA LYS A 163 14.09 3.51 7.88
C LYS A 163 13.27 3.00 9.07
N GLU A 164 11.96 2.86 8.87
CA GLU A 164 11.04 2.33 9.89
C GLU A 164 11.07 0.79 9.94
N GLU A 165 11.88 0.15 9.09
CA GLU A 165 12.02 -1.30 8.96
C GLU A 165 10.66 -2.02 8.83
N ILE A 166 9.78 -1.53 7.95
CA ILE A 166 8.43 -2.05 7.74
C ILE A 166 8.25 -2.71 6.37
N GLY A 167 9.30 -2.74 5.57
CA GLY A 167 9.33 -3.29 4.23
C GLY A 167 10.57 -2.87 3.46
N ILE A 168 10.49 -2.94 2.13
CA ILE A 168 11.59 -2.60 1.21
C ILE A 168 11.05 -1.66 0.14
N THR A 169 11.77 -0.56 -0.15
CA THR A 169 11.44 0.29 -1.29
C THR A 169 12.31 -0.01 -2.50
N VAL A 170 11.69 -0.01 -3.67
CA VAL A 170 12.37 -0.22 -4.96
C VAL A 170 12.14 1.00 -5.85
N ALA A 171 13.14 1.39 -6.63
CA ALA A 171 12.99 2.49 -7.58
C ALA A 171 11.95 2.15 -8.67
N TYR A 172 11.37 3.17 -9.28
CA TYR A 172 10.45 2.96 -10.41
C TYR A 172 11.20 2.31 -11.59
N ASN A 173 10.55 1.37 -12.26
CA ASN A 173 11.08 0.63 -13.43
C ASN A 173 12.37 -0.18 -13.15
N ASP A 174 12.72 -0.44 -11.91
CA ASP A 174 13.93 -1.16 -11.49
C ASP A 174 13.63 -2.66 -11.29
N VAL A 175 13.60 -3.42 -12.37
CA VAL A 175 13.28 -4.87 -12.33
C VAL A 175 14.28 -5.63 -11.46
N GLU A 176 15.58 -5.34 -11.54
CA GLU A 176 16.60 -5.98 -10.71
C GLU A 176 16.43 -5.67 -9.21
N GLY A 177 16.08 -4.43 -8.88
CA GLY A 177 15.74 -4.05 -7.51
C GLY A 177 14.54 -4.83 -6.98
N TRP A 178 13.52 -5.06 -7.82
CA TRP A 178 12.37 -5.89 -7.47
C TRP A 178 12.76 -7.35 -7.26
N ILE A 179 13.57 -7.95 -8.15
CA ILE A 179 14.09 -9.32 -8.00
C ILE A 179 14.83 -9.48 -6.67
N ASN A 180 15.74 -8.57 -6.36
CA ASN A 180 16.50 -8.60 -5.12
C ASN A 180 15.62 -8.46 -3.87
N ALA A 181 14.62 -7.58 -3.91
CA ALA A 181 13.68 -7.39 -2.80
C ALA A 181 12.79 -8.62 -2.58
N ILE A 182 12.32 -9.27 -3.66
CA ILE A 182 11.54 -10.50 -3.61
C ILE A 182 12.37 -11.63 -2.97
N HIS A 183 13.59 -11.85 -3.44
CA HIS A 183 14.50 -12.85 -2.85
C HIS A 183 14.78 -12.56 -1.38
N ARG A 184 15.06 -11.31 -1.01
CA ARG A 184 15.32 -10.95 0.39
C ARG A 184 14.16 -11.32 1.31
N ILE A 185 12.92 -11.08 0.90
CA ILE A 185 11.73 -11.46 1.70
C ILE A 185 11.56 -12.98 1.72
N ALA A 186 11.75 -13.68 0.59
CA ALA A 186 11.56 -15.12 0.48
C ALA A 186 12.64 -15.90 1.27
N ASP A 187 13.89 -15.47 1.18
CA ASP A 187 15.05 -16.16 1.76
C ASP A 187 15.25 -15.83 3.26
N HIS A 188 14.65 -14.72 3.75
CA HIS A 188 14.80 -14.26 5.14
C HIS A 188 13.43 -14.08 5.84
N PRO A 189 12.68 -15.17 6.09
CA PRO A 189 11.32 -15.09 6.64
C PRO A 189 11.26 -14.46 8.05
N GLU A 190 12.31 -14.62 8.86
CA GLU A 190 12.40 -13.98 10.18
C GLU A 190 12.51 -12.46 10.08
N GLU A 191 13.29 -11.97 9.10
CA GLU A 191 13.40 -10.53 8.81
C GLU A 191 12.04 -9.99 8.32
N ALA A 192 11.39 -10.69 7.40
CA ALA A 192 10.07 -10.35 6.91
C ALA A 192 9.04 -10.28 8.07
N GLN A 193 9.06 -11.23 8.99
CA GLN A 193 8.18 -11.22 10.17
C GLN A 193 8.46 -10.03 11.09
N LYS A 194 9.74 -9.67 11.31
CA LYS A 194 10.13 -8.47 12.08
C LYS A 194 9.60 -7.20 11.42
N MET A 195 9.75 -7.06 10.10
CA MET A 195 9.21 -5.93 9.33
C MET A 195 7.69 -5.84 9.48
N GLY A 196 6.98 -6.95 9.37
CA GLY A 196 5.52 -7.01 9.58
C GLY A 196 5.10 -6.57 10.98
N ALA A 197 5.82 -7.02 12.01
CA ALA A 197 5.55 -6.61 13.39
C ALA A 197 5.77 -5.09 13.61
N ASN A 198 6.79 -4.51 12.97
CA ASN A 198 7.02 -3.06 12.99
C ASN A 198 5.92 -2.31 12.25
N ALA A 199 5.48 -2.83 11.09
CA ALA A 199 4.37 -2.27 10.31
C ALA A 199 3.08 -2.22 11.15
N ARG A 200 2.76 -3.29 11.89
CA ARG A 200 1.61 -3.32 12.79
C ARG A 200 1.71 -2.26 13.90
N LYS A 201 2.85 -2.14 14.55
CA LYS A 201 3.09 -1.08 15.56
C LYS A 201 2.90 0.33 14.98
N LEU A 202 3.33 0.54 13.74
CA LEU A 202 3.15 1.81 13.06
C LEU A 202 1.68 2.10 12.77
N ALA A 203 0.89 1.09 12.33
CA ALA A 203 -0.55 1.22 12.14
C ALA A 203 -1.24 1.60 13.46
N GLU A 204 -0.95 0.90 14.56
CA GLU A 204 -1.51 1.19 15.89
C GLU A 204 -1.18 2.60 16.38
N LYS A 205 0.04 3.06 16.11
CA LYS A 205 0.52 4.37 16.59
C LYS A 205 0.06 5.56 15.73
N ARG A 206 -0.12 5.37 14.40
CA ARG A 206 -0.24 6.53 13.50
C ARG A 206 -1.22 6.36 12.33
N PHE A 207 -1.39 5.15 11.81
CA PHE A 207 -2.18 4.93 10.59
C PHE A 207 -3.37 4.00 10.85
N ASN A 208 -4.37 4.50 11.56
CA ASN A 208 -5.62 3.79 11.83
C ASN A 208 -6.82 4.74 11.78
N LEU A 209 -8.01 4.16 11.72
CA LEU A 209 -9.26 4.90 11.57
C LEU A 209 -9.55 5.84 12.75
N GLU A 210 -9.15 5.46 13.97
CA GLU A 210 -9.38 6.29 15.16
C GLU A 210 -8.59 7.60 15.07
N ILE A 211 -7.27 7.50 14.78
CA ILE A 211 -6.40 8.67 14.61
C ILE A 211 -6.89 9.52 13.42
N PHE A 212 -7.16 8.89 12.29
CA PHE A 212 -7.68 9.58 11.11
C PHE A 212 -8.96 10.36 11.39
N SER A 213 -9.93 9.74 12.08
CA SER A 213 -11.20 10.37 12.44
C SER A 213 -11.00 11.52 13.43
N HIS A 214 -10.10 11.35 14.41
CA HIS A 214 -9.76 12.39 15.39
C HIS A 214 -9.13 13.61 14.72
N GLU A 215 -8.14 13.40 13.83
CA GLU A 215 -7.47 14.50 13.11
C GLU A 215 -8.45 15.31 12.24
N ILE A 216 -9.40 14.61 11.57
CA ILE A 216 -10.47 15.29 10.82
C ILE A 216 -11.37 16.11 11.76
N ALA A 217 -11.85 15.50 12.85
CA ALA A 217 -12.74 16.16 13.82
C ALA A 217 -12.08 17.41 14.44
N GLU A 218 -10.83 17.30 14.90
CA GLU A 218 -10.04 18.40 15.42
C GLU A 218 -9.89 19.54 14.42
N SER A 219 -9.57 19.19 13.17
CA SER A 219 -9.44 20.16 12.09
C SER A 219 -10.76 20.91 11.82
N LEU A 220 -11.89 20.21 11.78
CA LEU A 220 -13.19 20.81 11.56
C LEU A 220 -13.61 21.71 12.74
N LEU A 221 -13.40 21.27 13.98
CA LEU A 221 -13.70 22.04 15.18
C LEU A 221 -12.89 23.35 15.24
N LYS A 222 -11.64 23.33 14.78
CA LYS A 222 -10.81 24.54 14.68
C LYS A 222 -11.46 25.59 13.77
N TYR A 223 -12.03 25.18 12.63
CA TYR A 223 -12.70 26.10 11.71
C TYR A 223 -14.06 26.60 12.25
N LEU A 224 -14.81 25.76 12.96
CA LEU A 224 -16.08 26.16 13.56
C LEU A 224 -15.92 27.19 14.72
N ARG A 225 -14.79 27.14 15.43
CA ARG A 225 -14.49 28.09 16.52
C ARG A 225 -13.86 29.40 16.02
N CYS A 226 -13.45 29.48 14.77
CA CYS A 226 -12.94 30.71 14.20
C CYS A 226 -14.13 31.55 13.70
N PRO A 227 -14.40 32.77 14.27
CA PRO A 227 -15.48 33.61 13.76
C PRO A 227 -15.17 33.93 12.29
N LEU A 228 -16.17 33.75 11.44
CA LEU A 228 -16.11 34.17 10.04
C LEU A 228 -15.66 35.64 10.01
N LYS A 229 -14.47 35.90 9.54
CA LYS A 229 -14.07 37.29 9.20
C LYS A 229 -14.96 37.69 8.04
N THR A 230 -16.02 38.43 8.36
CA THR A 230 -16.88 39.15 7.40
C THR A 230 -16.07 40.19 6.65
#